data_876b9552f9caabfd571251be17242f94
#
_entry.id   876b9552f9caabfd571251be17242f94
#
_cell.length_a   1.000
_cell.length_b   1.000
_cell.length_c   1.000
_cell.angle_alpha   90.00
_cell.angle_beta   90.00
_cell.angle_gamma   90.00
#
_symmetry.space_group_name_H-M   'P 1'
#
loop_
_entity.id
_entity.type
_entity.pdbx_description
1 polymer ?
#
loop_
_entity_poly.entity_id
_entity_poly.type
_entity_poly.pdbx_seq_one_letter_code
_entity_poly.pdbx_strand_id
1 'polypeptide(L)'
;MKIRIQFILSIAMILAALNLQAQFDYGCDGDRYIDPVIINYGQDEIKYGRNINPAGDSVDLFMDVYYPESDPVDARPLVVLAHGGSFIGGNRGDMEDYCIRLAERGYVAATVDYRLLSILNGIPDSIKAMDIAIKASHDMKGAIRWFKHNAIEDGNTYNVDPEMIFIGGYSAGAITACVAGLVDEEDVDLPFLTEIIENNGGYEGNTGDPAHFIYDTEVRGILSLSGAVYDTSWITASDPLIYSLHGTADNIVPYNKGFAVVFGFEIVPLYGSGSIGLRQQSLNLGGSLFTVEGGGHTDIYFEPS
;
A
#
# COMPACT_ATOMS: atom_id res chain seq x y z
N MET A 1 -7.84 -19.21 -56.85
CA MET A 1 -6.98 -19.47 -55.66
C MET A 1 -6.78 -18.23 -54.78
N LYS A 2 -6.59 -17.02 -55.31
CA LYS A 2 -6.38 -15.77 -54.53
C LYS A 2 -7.58 -15.35 -53.64
N ILE A 3 -8.82 -15.57 -54.09
CA ILE A 3 -10.03 -15.18 -53.32
C ILE A 3 -10.22 -16.02 -52.04
N ARG A 4 -9.87 -17.32 -52.07
CA ARG A 4 -9.97 -18.18 -50.87
C ARG A 4 -8.98 -17.83 -49.81
N ILE A 5 -7.79 -17.35 -50.17
CA ILE A 5 -6.74 -16.96 -49.21
C ILE A 5 -7.11 -15.65 -48.50
N GLN A 6 -7.71 -14.68 -49.22
CA GLN A 6 -8.18 -13.44 -48.57
C GLN A 6 -9.32 -13.67 -47.59
N PHE A 7 -10.24 -14.61 -47.89
CA PHE A 7 -11.34 -14.95 -46.98
C PHE A 7 -10.85 -15.64 -45.70
N ILE A 8 -9.85 -16.53 -45.82
CA ILE A 8 -9.24 -17.21 -44.65
C ILE A 8 -8.46 -16.22 -43.78
N LEU A 9 -7.73 -15.27 -44.37
CA LEU A 9 -7.01 -14.22 -43.67
C LEU A 9 -7.94 -13.25 -42.94
N SER A 10 -9.11 -12.92 -43.53
CA SER A 10 -10.12 -12.08 -42.90
C SER A 10 -10.81 -12.77 -41.72
N ILE A 11 -11.07 -14.07 -41.80
CA ILE A 11 -11.64 -14.87 -40.70
C ILE A 11 -10.62 -15.03 -39.60
N ALA A 12 -9.34 -15.25 -39.91
CA ALA A 12 -8.28 -15.33 -38.92
C ALA A 12 -8.05 -14.00 -38.18
N MET A 13 -8.14 -12.84 -38.86
CA MET A 13 -8.10 -11.53 -38.25
C MET A 13 -9.32 -11.22 -37.36
N ILE A 14 -10.50 -11.67 -37.76
CA ILE A 14 -11.72 -11.52 -36.95
C ILE A 14 -11.65 -12.40 -35.69
N LEU A 15 -11.16 -13.65 -35.82
CA LEU A 15 -10.93 -14.54 -34.68
C LEU A 15 -9.82 -14.06 -33.77
N ALA A 16 -8.77 -13.44 -34.29
CA ALA A 16 -7.72 -12.80 -33.49
C ALA A 16 -8.23 -11.54 -32.78
N ALA A 17 -9.12 -10.76 -33.42
CA ALA A 17 -9.75 -9.60 -32.78
C ALA A 17 -10.77 -9.99 -31.69
N LEU A 18 -11.41 -11.17 -31.82
CA LEU A 18 -12.32 -11.71 -30.79
C LEU A 18 -11.58 -12.31 -29.59
N ASN A 19 -10.30 -12.67 -29.74
CA ASN A 19 -9.47 -13.15 -28.62
C ASN A 19 -8.70 -12.02 -27.91
N LEU A 20 -8.82 -10.75 -28.32
CA LEU A 20 -8.17 -9.61 -27.67
C LEU A 20 -9.05 -8.90 -26.64
N GLN A 21 -10.16 -9.50 -26.26
CA GLN A 21 -10.99 -9.05 -25.14
C GLN A 21 -11.32 -10.23 -24.22
N ALA A 22 -10.29 -10.84 -23.64
CA ALA A 22 -10.45 -11.30 -22.27
C ALA A 22 -10.42 -10.01 -21.40
N GLN A 23 -11.48 -9.25 -21.48
CA GLN A 23 -11.76 -8.18 -20.56
C GLN A 23 -12.07 -8.89 -19.25
N PHE A 24 -11.18 -8.76 -18.25
CA PHE A 24 -11.46 -9.26 -16.92
C PHE A 24 -12.81 -8.73 -16.49
N ASP A 25 -13.70 -9.61 -16.09
CA ASP A 25 -14.95 -9.21 -15.48
C ASP A 25 -14.67 -8.86 -14.02
N TYR A 26 -14.47 -7.58 -13.75
CA TYR A 26 -14.29 -7.06 -12.39
C TYR A 26 -15.60 -7.09 -11.58
N GLY A 27 -16.72 -7.51 -12.17
CA GLY A 27 -18.01 -7.50 -11.50
C GLY A 27 -18.50 -6.10 -11.13
N CYS A 28 -18.09 -5.07 -11.87
CA CYS A 28 -18.49 -3.68 -11.67
C CYS A 28 -19.95 -3.47 -12.12
N ASP A 29 -20.90 -3.89 -11.30
CA ASP A 29 -22.35 -3.81 -11.52
C ASP A 29 -22.99 -2.53 -10.93
N GLY A 30 -22.20 -1.71 -10.23
CA GLY A 30 -22.62 -0.46 -9.59
C GLY A 30 -22.70 -0.54 -8.05
N ASP A 31 -22.84 -1.73 -7.49
CA ASP A 31 -22.90 -1.98 -6.05
C ASP A 31 -21.58 -2.55 -5.52
N ARG A 32 -20.97 -3.47 -6.26
CA ARG A 32 -19.69 -4.08 -5.92
C ARG A 32 -18.60 -3.03 -5.81
N TYR A 33 -17.72 -3.22 -4.84
CA TYR A 33 -16.64 -2.32 -4.40
C TYR A 33 -17.11 -1.06 -3.65
N ILE A 34 -18.41 -0.83 -3.55
CA ILE A 34 -19.02 0.28 -2.81
C ILE A 34 -19.77 -0.27 -1.60
N ASP A 35 -20.72 -1.17 -1.84
CA ASP A 35 -21.59 -1.75 -0.81
C ASP A 35 -21.13 -3.16 -0.39
N PRO A 36 -21.44 -3.59 0.85
CA PRO A 36 -21.14 -4.94 1.31
C PRO A 36 -22.09 -5.96 0.64
N VAL A 37 -21.67 -6.50 -0.50
CA VAL A 37 -22.44 -7.49 -1.30
C VAL A 37 -21.99 -8.93 -1.07
N ILE A 38 -20.85 -9.14 -0.41
CA ILE A 38 -20.31 -10.47 -0.08
C ILE A 38 -20.68 -10.81 1.37
N ILE A 39 -21.31 -11.97 1.56
CA ILE A 39 -21.76 -12.43 2.89
C ILE A 39 -20.67 -13.23 3.60
N ASN A 40 -19.89 -14.03 2.85
CA ASN A 40 -18.86 -14.90 3.39
C ASN A 40 -17.48 -14.48 2.88
N TYR A 41 -16.55 -14.39 3.79
CA TYR A 41 -15.14 -14.17 3.47
C TYR A 41 -14.27 -15.26 4.11
N GLY A 42 -13.16 -15.59 3.46
CA GLY A 42 -12.10 -16.42 4.00
C GLY A 42 -10.98 -15.58 4.59
N GLN A 43 -10.19 -16.21 5.46
CA GLN A 43 -9.00 -15.62 6.07
C GLN A 43 -7.87 -16.65 6.09
N ASP A 44 -6.70 -16.23 5.62
CA ASP A 44 -5.47 -17.04 5.66
C ASP A 44 -4.33 -16.25 6.28
N GLU A 45 -3.52 -16.90 7.13
CA GLU A 45 -2.24 -16.38 7.59
C GLU A 45 -1.13 -16.81 6.64
N ILE A 46 -0.37 -15.85 6.11
CA ILE A 46 0.70 -16.09 5.15
C ILE A 46 2.02 -15.50 5.68
N LYS A 47 3.06 -16.31 5.69
CA LYS A 47 4.42 -15.81 5.84
C LYS A 47 4.90 -15.28 4.48
N TYR A 48 4.98 -13.96 4.32
CA TYR A 48 5.37 -13.34 3.07
C TYR A 48 6.87 -13.01 2.98
N GLY A 49 7.57 -13.02 4.14
CA GLY A 49 8.98 -12.67 4.12
C GLY A 49 9.71 -12.92 5.44
N ARG A 50 10.97 -12.56 5.41
CA ARG A 50 11.87 -12.51 6.57
C ARG A 50 12.90 -11.42 6.31
N ASN A 51 13.28 -10.66 7.36
CA ASN A 51 14.35 -9.69 7.24
C ASN A 51 14.99 -9.41 8.63
N ILE A 52 16.03 -8.57 8.65
CA ILE A 52 16.72 -8.17 9.87
C ILE A 52 16.06 -6.92 10.44
N ASN A 53 15.67 -6.98 11.71
CA ASN A 53 15.10 -5.83 12.42
C ASN A 53 16.20 -4.82 12.85
N PRO A 54 15.84 -3.63 13.34
CA PRO A 54 16.81 -2.64 13.81
C PRO A 54 17.69 -3.08 14.98
N ALA A 55 17.33 -4.15 15.69
CA ALA A 55 18.15 -4.74 16.76
C ALA A 55 19.18 -5.75 16.22
N GLY A 56 19.13 -6.10 14.94
CA GLY A 56 20.01 -7.08 14.31
C GLY A 56 19.46 -8.52 14.32
N ASP A 57 18.22 -8.72 14.79
CA ASP A 57 17.60 -10.04 14.84
C ASP A 57 16.86 -10.35 13.53
N SER A 58 16.92 -11.60 13.10
CA SER A 58 16.11 -12.10 11.98
C SER A 58 14.67 -12.32 12.43
N VAL A 59 13.74 -11.65 11.79
CA VAL A 59 12.30 -11.74 12.08
C VAL A 59 11.52 -12.25 10.88
N ASP A 60 10.58 -13.14 11.14
CA ASP A 60 9.59 -13.57 10.15
C ASP A 60 8.49 -12.52 10.05
N LEU A 61 8.01 -12.29 8.83
CA LEU A 61 6.98 -11.30 8.53
C LEU A 61 5.76 -12.02 7.98
N PHE A 62 4.62 -11.76 8.60
CA PHE A 62 3.35 -12.39 8.28
C PHE A 62 2.32 -11.36 7.81
N MET A 63 1.36 -11.83 7.05
CA MET A 63 0.15 -11.08 6.69
C MET A 63 -1.07 -11.95 6.89
N ASP A 64 -2.19 -11.33 7.21
CA ASP A 64 -3.50 -11.98 7.18
C ASP A 64 -4.23 -11.50 5.91
N VAL A 65 -4.67 -12.45 5.10
CA VAL A 65 -5.34 -12.20 3.81
C VAL A 65 -6.82 -12.49 3.96
N TYR A 66 -7.67 -11.52 3.64
CA TYR A 66 -9.12 -11.61 3.65
C TYR A 66 -9.65 -11.56 2.22
N TYR A 67 -10.52 -12.47 1.85
CA TYR A 67 -10.99 -12.60 0.47
C TYR A 67 -12.44 -13.08 0.39
N PRO A 68 -13.20 -12.68 -0.65
CA PRO A 68 -14.55 -13.17 -0.90
C PRO A 68 -14.56 -14.68 -1.14
N GLU A 69 -15.32 -15.44 -0.33
CA GLU A 69 -15.55 -16.87 -0.57
C GLU A 69 -16.67 -17.09 -1.59
N SER A 70 -16.51 -18.11 -2.44
CA SER A 70 -17.52 -18.54 -3.41
C SER A 70 -17.97 -17.43 -4.38
N ASP A 71 -17.13 -16.45 -4.59
CA ASP A 71 -17.37 -15.34 -5.50
C ASP A 71 -16.80 -15.65 -6.90
N PRO A 72 -17.58 -15.47 -7.99
CA PRO A 72 -17.17 -15.89 -9.32
C PRO A 72 -16.20 -14.94 -10.04
N VAL A 73 -15.85 -13.80 -9.44
CA VAL A 73 -14.96 -12.82 -10.07
C VAL A 73 -13.52 -13.31 -10.08
N ASP A 74 -12.89 -13.29 -11.26
CA ASP A 74 -11.56 -13.85 -11.50
C ASP A 74 -10.42 -12.85 -11.38
N ALA A 75 -10.72 -11.54 -11.29
CA ALA A 75 -9.73 -10.47 -11.20
C ALA A 75 -10.20 -9.43 -10.18
N ARG A 76 -9.70 -9.53 -8.96
CA ARG A 76 -10.08 -8.66 -7.85
C ARG A 76 -9.01 -7.63 -7.58
N PRO A 77 -9.38 -6.37 -7.31
CA PRO A 77 -8.43 -5.41 -6.74
C PRO A 77 -7.91 -5.91 -5.39
N LEU A 78 -6.60 -5.74 -5.18
CA LEU A 78 -5.94 -6.02 -3.90
C LEU A 78 -5.70 -4.73 -3.13
N VAL A 79 -5.93 -4.74 -1.82
CA VAL A 79 -5.57 -3.66 -0.91
C VAL A 79 -4.66 -4.21 0.18
N VAL A 80 -3.41 -3.74 0.27
CA VAL A 80 -2.45 -4.12 1.32
C VAL A 80 -2.37 -3.01 2.35
N LEU A 81 -2.70 -3.30 3.61
CA LEU A 81 -2.80 -2.34 4.70
C LEU A 81 -1.72 -2.57 5.76
N ALA A 82 -1.12 -1.47 6.24
CA ALA A 82 -0.20 -1.47 7.36
C ALA A 82 -0.80 -0.74 8.57
N HIS A 83 -0.56 -1.30 9.75
CA HIS A 83 -1.04 -0.75 11.02
C HIS A 83 -0.25 0.49 11.46
N GLY A 84 -0.81 1.27 12.38
CA GLY A 84 -0.13 2.37 13.06
C GLY A 84 0.76 1.90 14.23
N GLY A 85 1.09 2.82 15.13
CA GLY A 85 1.85 2.52 16.36
C GLY A 85 3.24 3.12 16.39
N SER A 86 3.46 4.24 15.69
CA SER A 86 4.71 5.03 15.71
C SER A 86 5.98 4.23 15.36
N PHE A 87 5.85 3.17 14.58
CA PHE A 87 6.91 2.20 14.26
C PHE A 87 7.51 1.47 15.47
N ILE A 88 6.85 1.49 16.63
CA ILE A 88 7.32 0.90 17.89
C ILE A 88 6.39 -0.23 18.34
N GLY A 89 5.14 -0.18 17.97
CA GLY A 89 4.12 -1.14 18.36
C GLY A 89 3.04 -1.33 17.29
N GLY A 90 2.03 -2.13 17.61
CA GLY A 90 1.00 -2.55 16.68
C GLY A 90 1.31 -3.91 16.06
N ASN A 91 0.36 -4.44 15.36
CA ASN A 91 0.47 -5.69 14.61
C ASN A 91 -0.62 -5.75 13.52
N ARG A 92 -0.54 -6.73 12.63
CA ARG A 92 -1.48 -6.90 11.52
C ARG A 92 -2.95 -6.99 11.96
N GLY A 93 -3.26 -7.52 13.15
CA GLY A 93 -4.63 -7.58 13.68
C GLY A 93 -5.29 -6.21 13.86
N ASP A 94 -4.51 -5.13 13.97
CA ASP A 94 -5.05 -3.78 14.16
C ASP A 94 -5.79 -3.24 12.91
N MET A 95 -5.62 -3.88 11.74
CA MET A 95 -6.30 -3.53 10.49
C MET A 95 -7.35 -4.57 10.06
N GLU A 96 -7.63 -5.57 10.89
CA GLU A 96 -8.56 -6.67 10.57
C GLU A 96 -9.93 -6.17 10.12
N ASP A 97 -10.57 -5.28 10.90
CA ASP A 97 -11.90 -4.76 10.58
C ASP A 97 -11.96 -4.06 9.21
N TYR A 98 -10.88 -3.37 8.82
CA TYR A 98 -10.78 -2.74 7.50
C TYR A 98 -10.70 -3.78 6.40
N CYS A 99 -9.89 -4.83 6.60
CA CYS A 99 -9.76 -5.92 5.63
C CYS A 99 -11.06 -6.70 5.46
N ILE A 100 -11.78 -6.99 6.55
CA ILE A 100 -13.10 -7.63 6.50
C ILE A 100 -14.07 -6.78 5.68
N ARG A 101 -14.18 -5.47 5.98
CA ARG A 101 -15.07 -4.55 5.27
C ARG A 101 -14.74 -4.44 3.77
N LEU A 102 -13.46 -4.54 3.39
CA LEU A 102 -13.03 -4.59 2.01
C LEU A 102 -13.42 -5.92 1.35
N ALA A 103 -13.19 -7.06 2.01
CA ALA A 103 -13.58 -8.37 1.50
C ALA A 103 -15.09 -8.49 1.31
N GLU A 104 -15.91 -7.97 2.23
CA GLU A 104 -17.37 -7.88 2.10
C GLU A 104 -17.82 -7.06 0.87
N ARG A 105 -16.96 -6.20 0.34
CA ARG A 105 -17.19 -5.39 -0.87
C ARG A 105 -16.60 -5.99 -2.13
N GLY A 106 -15.94 -7.13 -2.02
CA GLY A 106 -15.41 -7.85 -3.19
C GLY A 106 -13.92 -7.65 -3.46
N TYR A 107 -13.20 -6.90 -2.63
CA TYR A 107 -11.75 -6.80 -2.70
C TYR A 107 -11.09 -8.04 -2.12
N VAL A 108 -9.84 -8.29 -2.50
CA VAL A 108 -8.89 -9.00 -1.66
C VAL A 108 -8.18 -7.97 -0.80
N ALA A 109 -8.10 -8.19 0.50
CA ALA A 109 -7.44 -7.28 1.42
C ALA A 109 -6.43 -8.03 2.27
N ALA A 110 -5.26 -7.45 2.49
CA ALA A 110 -4.26 -8.02 3.36
C ALA A 110 -3.80 -6.98 4.38
N THR A 111 -3.58 -7.41 5.61
CA THR A 111 -2.91 -6.62 6.63
C THR A 111 -1.57 -7.24 6.97
N VAL A 112 -0.52 -6.41 7.05
CA VAL A 112 0.86 -6.87 7.15
C VAL A 112 1.48 -6.52 8.50
N ASP A 113 2.24 -7.46 9.07
CA ASP A 113 3.29 -7.10 10.02
C ASP A 113 4.46 -6.48 9.26
N TYR A 114 5.12 -5.52 9.84
CA TYR A 114 6.35 -4.93 9.33
C TYR A 114 7.35 -4.74 10.46
N ARG A 115 8.63 -4.58 10.15
CA ARG A 115 9.69 -4.41 11.15
C ARG A 115 9.45 -3.17 12.00
N LEU A 116 9.65 -3.30 13.31
CA LEU A 116 9.43 -2.26 14.30
C LEU A 116 10.73 -1.93 15.03
N LEU A 117 10.80 -0.72 15.56
CA LEU A 117 11.81 -0.30 16.54
C LEU A 117 11.49 -0.93 17.89
N SER A 118 12.53 -1.25 18.66
CA SER A 118 12.34 -1.62 20.05
C SER A 118 12.29 -0.37 20.94
N ILE A 119 11.23 -0.23 21.72
CA ILE A 119 11.11 0.84 22.72
C ILE A 119 12.24 0.82 23.76
N LEU A 120 12.86 -0.34 23.96
CA LEU A 120 14.00 -0.49 24.87
C LEU A 120 15.23 0.30 24.39
N ASN A 121 15.28 0.68 23.11
CA ASN A 121 16.35 1.49 22.54
C ASN A 121 16.11 3.00 22.71
N GLY A 122 15.06 3.39 23.44
CA GLY A 122 14.69 4.78 23.69
C GLY A 122 13.89 5.41 22.55
N ILE A 123 13.69 6.73 22.65
CA ILE A 123 13.00 7.51 21.64
C ILE A 123 13.89 7.63 20.40
N PRO A 124 13.39 7.34 19.19
CA PRO A 124 14.19 7.45 17.98
C PRO A 124 14.55 8.92 17.69
N ASP A 125 15.73 9.15 17.17
CA ASP A 125 16.08 10.37 16.46
C ASP A 125 15.49 10.34 15.03
N SER A 126 15.63 11.45 14.29
CA SER A 126 15.09 11.56 12.93
C SER A 126 15.67 10.53 11.95
N ILE A 127 16.96 10.17 12.11
CA ILE A 127 17.62 9.19 11.23
C ILE A 127 17.04 7.79 11.47
N LYS A 128 16.88 7.40 12.74
CA LYS A 128 16.25 6.11 13.08
C LYS A 128 14.79 6.04 12.66
N ALA A 129 14.07 7.17 12.76
CA ALA A 129 12.68 7.25 12.31
C ALA A 129 12.58 7.07 10.79
N MET A 130 13.51 7.63 10.03
CA MET A 130 13.54 7.42 8.57
C MET A 130 14.00 6.01 8.21
N ASP A 131 15.02 5.47 8.87
CA ASP A 131 15.50 4.10 8.63
C ASP A 131 14.39 3.08 8.85
N ILE A 132 13.60 3.21 9.92
CA ILE A 132 12.50 2.28 10.16
C ILE A 132 11.35 2.46 9.17
N ALA A 133 11.06 3.69 8.71
CA ALA A 133 10.04 3.92 7.69
C ALA A 133 10.46 3.28 6.35
N ILE A 134 11.73 3.36 5.96
CA ILE A 134 12.29 2.65 4.78
C ILE A 134 12.20 1.13 4.99
N LYS A 135 12.57 0.59 6.15
CA LYS A 135 12.44 -0.85 6.43
C LYS A 135 10.98 -1.33 6.31
N ALA A 136 10.05 -0.58 6.89
CA ALA A 136 8.62 -0.91 6.84
C ALA A 136 8.08 -0.84 5.40
N SER A 137 8.49 0.15 4.61
CA SER A 137 8.11 0.24 3.19
C SER A 137 8.63 -0.94 2.37
N HIS A 138 9.86 -1.39 2.62
CA HIS A 138 10.42 -2.59 1.99
C HIS A 138 9.67 -3.87 2.39
N ASP A 139 9.15 -3.93 3.61
CA ASP A 139 8.34 -5.05 4.06
C ASP A 139 6.99 -5.06 3.32
N MET A 140 6.33 -3.91 3.18
CA MET A 140 5.12 -3.77 2.35
C MET A 140 5.40 -4.14 0.88
N LYS A 141 6.49 -3.68 0.28
CA LYS A 141 6.94 -4.07 -1.06
C LYS A 141 7.14 -5.60 -1.16
N GLY A 142 7.65 -6.24 -0.12
CA GLY A 142 7.77 -7.70 -0.03
C GLY A 142 6.42 -8.41 -0.12
N ALA A 143 5.39 -7.90 0.55
CA ALA A 143 4.03 -8.43 0.47
C ALA A 143 3.43 -8.24 -0.94
N ILE A 144 3.62 -7.09 -1.58
CA ILE A 144 3.19 -6.85 -2.97
C ILE A 144 3.81 -7.89 -3.92
N ARG A 145 5.13 -8.11 -3.84
CA ARG A 145 5.82 -9.11 -4.66
C ARG A 145 5.32 -10.53 -4.43
N TRP A 146 4.99 -10.86 -3.18
CA TRP A 146 4.39 -12.16 -2.86
C TRP A 146 3.05 -12.34 -3.59
N PHE A 147 2.17 -11.34 -3.59
CA PHE A 147 0.89 -11.41 -4.30
C PHE A 147 1.06 -11.48 -5.82
N LYS A 148 1.99 -10.70 -6.40
CA LYS A 148 2.29 -10.78 -7.83
C LYS A 148 2.81 -12.17 -8.23
N HIS A 149 3.71 -12.73 -7.43
CA HIS A 149 4.18 -14.11 -7.64
C HIS A 149 3.03 -15.12 -7.55
N ASN A 150 2.22 -15.06 -6.51
CA ASN A 150 1.06 -15.95 -6.35
C ASN A 150 0.10 -15.84 -7.53
N ALA A 151 -0.17 -14.63 -8.00
CA ALA A 151 -1.09 -14.40 -9.10
C ALA A 151 -0.56 -14.92 -10.45
N ILE A 152 0.76 -14.89 -10.68
CA ILE A 152 1.36 -15.20 -11.98
C ILE A 152 1.86 -16.66 -12.03
N GLU A 153 2.46 -17.18 -10.94
CA GLU A 153 3.17 -18.47 -10.95
C GLU A 153 2.47 -19.54 -10.08
N ASP A 154 1.76 -19.16 -9.00
CA ASP A 154 1.19 -20.09 -8.03
C ASP A 154 -0.33 -20.31 -8.17
N GLY A 155 -0.87 -20.03 -9.35
CA GLY A 155 -2.27 -20.32 -9.69
C GLY A 155 -3.29 -19.33 -9.13
N ASN A 156 -2.86 -18.15 -8.69
CA ASN A 156 -3.72 -17.04 -8.26
C ASN A 156 -4.77 -17.45 -7.22
N THR A 157 -4.30 -17.92 -6.08
CA THR A 157 -5.14 -18.48 -4.99
C THR A 157 -6.32 -17.58 -4.61
N TYR A 158 -6.14 -16.26 -4.70
CA TYR A 158 -7.13 -15.26 -4.28
C TYR A 158 -7.84 -14.57 -5.44
N ASN A 159 -7.57 -14.96 -6.69
CA ASN A 159 -8.07 -14.30 -7.90
C ASN A 159 -7.76 -12.80 -7.91
N VAL A 160 -6.54 -12.41 -7.56
CA VAL A 160 -6.07 -11.02 -7.59
C VAL A 160 -5.70 -10.62 -9.01
N ASP A 161 -6.06 -9.40 -9.41
CA ASP A 161 -5.44 -8.76 -10.57
C ASP A 161 -4.10 -8.14 -10.13
N PRO A 162 -2.94 -8.65 -10.58
CA PRO A 162 -1.63 -8.15 -10.18
C PRO A 162 -1.36 -6.70 -10.64
N GLU A 163 -2.19 -6.16 -11.56
CA GLU A 163 -2.10 -4.78 -12.01
C GLU A 163 -3.03 -3.82 -11.23
N MET A 164 -3.91 -4.36 -10.36
CA MET A 164 -4.88 -3.58 -9.59
C MET A 164 -4.60 -3.68 -8.09
N ILE A 165 -3.40 -3.22 -7.69
CA ILE A 165 -2.94 -3.24 -6.31
C ILE A 165 -2.98 -1.82 -5.74
N PHE A 166 -3.55 -1.71 -4.55
CA PHE A 166 -3.57 -0.51 -3.72
C PHE A 166 -2.87 -0.79 -2.40
N ILE A 167 -2.24 0.22 -1.83
CA ILE A 167 -1.60 0.13 -0.51
C ILE A 167 -2.16 1.18 0.42
N GLY A 168 -2.03 0.98 1.71
CA GLY A 168 -2.51 1.98 2.65
C GLY A 168 -2.22 1.65 4.10
N GLY A 169 -2.83 2.41 4.98
CA GLY A 169 -2.72 2.22 6.42
C GLY A 169 -3.12 3.46 7.19
N TYR A 170 -2.91 3.42 8.50
CA TYR A 170 -3.12 4.59 9.34
C TYR A 170 -1.84 4.98 10.10
N SER A 171 -1.64 6.28 10.36
CA SER A 171 -0.50 6.79 11.13
C SER A 171 0.84 6.31 10.54
N ALA A 172 1.66 5.60 11.31
CA ALA A 172 2.91 4.99 10.83
C ALA A 172 2.71 4.07 9.62
N GLY A 173 1.60 3.32 9.55
CA GLY A 173 1.25 2.49 8.40
C GLY A 173 0.92 3.31 7.14
N ALA A 174 0.27 4.46 7.29
CA ALA A 174 0.04 5.38 6.19
C ALA A 174 1.35 6.01 5.68
N ILE A 175 2.27 6.37 6.59
CA ILE A 175 3.62 6.83 6.23
C ILE A 175 4.36 5.71 5.48
N THR A 176 4.27 4.46 5.98
CA THR A 176 4.84 3.27 5.31
C THR A 176 4.35 3.14 3.87
N ALA A 177 3.02 3.25 3.66
CA ALA A 177 2.43 3.17 2.34
C ALA A 177 2.86 4.33 1.42
N CYS A 178 2.91 5.57 1.95
CA CYS A 178 3.43 6.71 1.19
C CYS A 178 4.89 6.52 0.77
N VAL A 179 5.75 6.05 1.69
CA VAL A 179 7.16 5.77 1.36
C VAL A 179 7.27 4.65 0.34
N ALA A 180 6.48 3.57 0.49
CA ALA A 180 6.52 2.43 -0.44
C ALA A 180 6.08 2.78 -1.86
N GLY A 181 5.11 3.67 -2.01
CA GLY A 181 4.54 4.00 -3.32
C GLY A 181 5.08 5.27 -3.98
N LEU A 182 5.87 6.08 -3.26
CA LEU A 182 6.33 7.38 -3.76
C LEU A 182 7.84 7.53 -3.84
N VAL A 183 8.61 6.74 -3.04
CA VAL A 183 10.07 6.94 -2.99
C VAL A 183 10.75 6.12 -4.06
N ASP A 184 11.33 6.80 -5.04
CA ASP A 184 12.14 6.22 -6.10
C ASP A 184 13.50 6.93 -6.26
N GLU A 185 14.31 6.47 -7.22
CA GLU A 185 15.67 6.99 -7.44
C GLU A 185 15.67 8.45 -7.93
N GLU A 186 14.62 8.89 -8.64
CA GLU A 186 14.55 10.21 -9.24
C GLU A 186 14.22 11.30 -8.23
N ASP A 187 13.55 10.94 -7.11
CA ASP A 187 12.98 11.87 -6.13
C ASP A 187 13.90 12.18 -4.96
N VAL A 188 14.91 11.37 -4.70
CA VAL A 188 15.74 11.49 -3.50
C VAL A 188 17.06 12.21 -3.77
N ASP A 189 17.03 13.54 -3.62
CA ASP A 189 18.25 14.39 -3.67
C ASP A 189 18.79 14.72 -2.26
N LEU A 190 18.85 13.70 -1.39
CA LEU A 190 19.33 13.83 -0.02
C LEU A 190 20.36 12.72 0.29
N PRO A 191 21.66 13.02 0.30
CA PRO A 191 22.71 11.99 0.43
C PRO A 191 22.54 11.04 1.62
N PHE A 192 22.06 11.55 2.77
CA PHE A 192 21.85 10.71 3.95
C PHE A 192 20.67 9.74 3.79
N LEU A 193 19.63 10.13 3.07
CA LEU A 193 18.48 9.26 2.78
C LEU A 193 18.85 8.20 1.76
N THR A 194 19.60 8.57 0.73
CA THR A 194 20.19 7.62 -0.23
C THR A 194 21.04 6.56 0.50
N GLU A 195 21.89 6.97 1.46
CA GLU A 195 22.67 6.03 2.27
C GLU A 195 21.78 5.08 3.09
N ILE A 196 20.71 5.58 3.69
CA ILE A 196 19.73 4.73 4.41
C ILE A 196 19.10 3.73 3.45
N ILE A 197 18.63 4.16 2.29
CA ILE A 197 17.99 3.31 1.28
C ILE A 197 18.96 2.21 0.81
N GLU A 198 20.17 2.57 0.43
CA GLU A 198 21.21 1.64 -0.02
C GLU A 198 21.55 0.59 1.06
N ASN A 199 21.71 1.02 2.32
CA ASN A 199 21.98 0.13 3.43
C ASN A 199 20.83 -0.85 3.73
N ASN A 200 19.63 -0.58 3.23
CA ASN A 200 18.45 -1.42 3.38
C ASN A 200 18.11 -2.26 2.13
N GLY A 201 18.97 -2.26 1.09
CA GLY A 201 18.77 -3.07 -0.11
C GLY A 201 18.23 -2.29 -1.31
N GLY A 202 18.47 -0.97 -1.36
CA GLY A 202 18.04 -0.08 -2.45
C GLY A 202 16.57 0.29 -2.40
N TYR A 203 16.08 0.97 -3.42
CA TYR A 203 14.70 1.49 -3.48
C TYR A 203 13.63 0.39 -3.44
N GLU A 204 13.90 -0.76 -4.04
CA GLU A 204 13.00 -1.91 -4.02
C GLU A 204 13.10 -2.76 -2.76
N GLY A 205 14.15 -2.58 -1.97
CA GLY A 205 14.40 -3.35 -0.77
C GLY A 205 14.69 -4.83 -1.02
N ASN A 206 14.89 -5.57 0.05
CA ASN A 206 15.30 -6.98 0.01
C ASN A 206 14.43 -7.87 0.92
N THR A 207 13.21 -7.47 1.24
CA THR A 207 12.27 -8.29 2.02
C THR A 207 11.54 -9.28 1.13
N GLY A 208 11.43 -10.52 1.59
CA GLY A 208 10.71 -11.59 0.90
C GLY A 208 11.62 -12.69 0.38
N ASP A 209 11.07 -13.54 -0.48
CA ASP A 209 11.82 -14.57 -1.19
C ASP A 209 12.57 -13.91 -2.37
N PRO A 210 13.89 -14.17 -2.52
CA PRO A 210 14.64 -13.64 -3.67
C PRO A 210 14.06 -14.02 -5.04
N ALA A 211 13.34 -15.14 -5.15
CA ALA A 211 12.65 -15.52 -6.38
C ALA A 211 11.54 -14.51 -6.79
N HIS A 212 11.01 -13.76 -5.83
CA HIS A 212 9.97 -12.75 -6.07
C HIS A 212 10.53 -11.39 -6.51
N PHE A 213 11.85 -11.16 -6.45
CA PHE A 213 12.48 -9.86 -6.78
C PHE A 213 12.45 -9.51 -8.27
N ILE A 214 11.97 -10.43 -9.11
CA ILE A 214 11.71 -10.15 -10.54
C ILE A 214 10.42 -9.35 -10.77
N TYR A 215 9.53 -9.26 -9.77
CA TYR A 215 8.28 -8.49 -9.85
C TYR A 215 8.51 -7.08 -9.35
N ASP A 216 7.96 -6.11 -10.09
CA ASP A 216 7.89 -4.71 -9.64
C ASP A 216 6.94 -4.56 -8.44
N THR A 217 6.98 -3.39 -7.81
CA THR A 217 6.12 -3.04 -6.67
C THR A 217 5.19 -1.86 -6.98
N GLU A 218 4.91 -1.63 -8.29
CA GLU A 218 3.98 -0.59 -8.72
C GLU A 218 2.57 -0.81 -8.16
N VAL A 219 1.93 0.28 -7.76
CA VAL A 219 0.58 0.31 -7.21
C VAL A 219 -0.28 1.37 -7.89
N ARG A 220 -1.60 1.22 -7.84
CA ARG A 220 -2.54 2.15 -8.49
C ARG A 220 -2.97 3.30 -7.59
N GLY A 221 -2.83 3.16 -6.29
CA GLY A 221 -3.21 4.22 -5.36
C GLY A 221 -2.80 3.92 -3.93
N ILE A 222 -2.78 4.99 -3.13
CA ILE A 222 -2.36 4.99 -1.74
C ILE A 222 -3.52 5.49 -0.88
N LEU A 223 -3.91 4.72 0.14
CA LEU A 223 -4.91 5.08 1.15
C LEU A 223 -4.19 5.58 2.41
N SER A 224 -4.18 6.88 2.62
CA SER A 224 -3.42 7.54 3.69
C SER A 224 -4.33 8.06 4.79
N LEU A 225 -4.48 7.31 5.89
CA LEU A 225 -5.26 7.73 7.06
C LEU A 225 -4.32 8.36 8.11
N SER A 226 -4.42 9.67 8.35
CA SER A 226 -3.49 10.44 9.19
C SER A 226 -2.01 10.20 8.84
N GLY A 227 -1.71 10.13 7.55
CA GLY A 227 -0.35 9.89 7.04
C GLY A 227 0.37 11.18 6.65
N ALA A 228 1.63 11.03 6.27
CA ALA A 228 2.49 12.12 5.84
C ALA A 228 3.64 11.61 4.97
N VAL A 229 4.32 12.54 4.29
CA VAL A 229 5.57 12.33 3.58
C VAL A 229 6.68 13.19 4.17
N TYR A 230 7.94 12.80 3.98
CA TYR A 230 9.07 13.61 4.43
C TYR A 230 9.24 14.85 3.55
N ASP A 231 9.04 14.72 2.25
CA ASP A 231 9.05 15.84 1.31
C ASP A 231 7.93 15.66 0.27
N THR A 232 7.20 16.75 0.00
CA THR A 232 6.15 16.74 -1.03
C THR A 232 6.70 16.69 -2.44
N SER A 233 7.99 16.95 -2.66
CA SER A 233 8.64 16.80 -3.96
C SER A 233 8.65 15.35 -4.45
N TRP A 234 8.55 14.38 -3.54
CA TRP A 234 8.39 12.96 -3.88
C TRP A 234 7.11 12.66 -4.66
N ILE A 235 6.14 13.58 -4.64
CA ILE A 235 4.89 13.41 -5.40
C ILE A 235 5.08 14.05 -6.77
N THR A 236 5.11 13.21 -7.80
CA THR A 236 5.26 13.59 -9.22
C THR A 236 4.00 13.26 -10.04
N ALA A 237 4.01 13.54 -11.32
CA ALA A 237 2.86 13.26 -12.18
C ALA A 237 2.71 11.78 -12.57
N SER A 238 3.76 10.98 -12.38
CA SER A 238 3.78 9.54 -12.67
C SER A 238 3.35 8.67 -11.50
N ASP A 239 3.23 9.24 -10.30
CA ASP A 239 2.98 8.50 -9.08
C ASP A 239 1.53 8.04 -8.92
N PRO A 240 1.32 7.00 -8.07
CA PRO A 240 -0.01 6.57 -7.70
C PRO A 240 -0.80 7.68 -7.01
N LEU A 241 -2.11 7.70 -7.24
CA LEU A 241 -3.00 8.68 -6.63
C LEU A 241 -3.10 8.45 -5.12
N ILE A 242 -3.06 9.54 -4.34
CA ILE A 242 -3.18 9.47 -2.89
C ILE A 242 -4.58 9.90 -2.47
N TYR A 243 -5.25 9.03 -1.71
CA TYR A 243 -6.55 9.26 -1.09
C TYR A 243 -6.36 9.39 0.41
N SER A 244 -6.55 10.59 0.93
CA SER A 244 -6.23 10.92 2.31
C SER A 244 -7.48 11.21 3.15
N LEU A 245 -7.44 10.77 4.42
CA LEU A 245 -8.36 11.16 5.47
C LEU A 245 -7.53 11.65 6.66
N HIS A 246 -7.76 12.89 7.16
CA HIS A 246 -6.93 13.46 8.21
C HIS A 246 -7.69 14.51 9.05
N GLY A 247 -7.44 14.52 10.35
CA GLY A 247 -7.97 15.53 11.26
C GLY A 247 -7.09 16.79 11.32
N THR A 248 -7.71 17.98 11.27
CA THR A 248 -6.95 19.25 11.26
C THR A 248 -6.29 19.59 12.59
N ALA A 249 -6.71 18.98 13.70
CA ALA A 249 -6.13 19.12 15.02
C ALA A 249 -5.24 17.95 15.45
N ASP A 250 -4.76 17.15 14.47
CA ASP A 250 -3.84 16.06 14.72
C ASP A 250 -2.52 16.58 15.30
N ASN A 251 -2.19 16.12 16.51
CA ASN A 251 -1.00 16.52 17.26
C ASN A 251 0.09 15.43 17.32
N ILE A 252 -0.06 14.35 16.54
CA ILE A 252 0.88 13.23 16.43
C ILE A 252 1.55 13.25 15.05
N VAL A 253 0.73 13.22 13.98
CA VAL A 253 1.18 13.40 12.61
C VAL A 253 0.57 14.73 12.11
N PRO A 254 1.38 15.72 11.72
CA PRO A 254 0.87 17.04 11.39
C PRO A 254 -0.04 16.98 10.15
N TYR A 255 -1.19 17.68 10.19
CA TYR A 255 -2.08 17.82 9.04
C TYR A 255 -1.40 18.56 7.85
N ASN A 256 -0.66 19.63 8.14
CA ASN A 256 0.16 20.35 7.18
C ASN A 256 1.65 20.04 7.45
N LYS A 257 2.54 21.03 7.29
CA LYS A 257 3.94 20.91 7.68
C LYS A 257 4.11 21.04 9.18
N GLY A 258 4.81 20.10 9.79
CA GLY A 258 5.10 20.09 11.22
C GLY A 258 6.02 18.92 11.57
N PHE A 259 6.11 18.60 12.86
CA PHE A 259 6.90 17.46 13.33
C PHE A 259 5.98 16.28 13.67
N ALA A 260 6.42 15.07 13.34
CA ALA A 260 5.88 13.87 13.96
C ALA A 260 6.23 13.85 15.46
N VAL A 261 5.26 13.52 16.31
CA VAL A 261 5.41 13.51 17.75
C VAL A 261 5.28 12.09 18.29
N VAL A 262 6.31 11.60 19.00
CA VAL A 262 6.30 10.29 19.64
C VAL A 262 6.57 10.50 21.14
N PHE A 263 5.64 10.05 21.98
CA PHE A 263 5.69 10.26 23.44
C PHE A 263 5.91 11.73 23.87
N GLY A 264 5.40 12.69 23.11
CA GLY A 264 5.54 14.11 23.37
C GLY A 264 6.84 14.74 22.87
N PHE A 265 7.68 14.00 22.16
CA PHE A 265 8.92 14.50 21.55
C PHE A 265 8.76 14.69 20.06
N GLU A 266 9.21 15.83 19.56
CA GLU A 266 9.33 16.11 18.13
C GLU A 266 10.47 15.27 17.53
N ILE A 267 10.17 14.44 16.53
CA ILE A 267 11.11 13.45 15.97
C ILE A 267 11.64 13.88 14.62
N VAL A 268 10.75 14.06 13.64
CA VAL A 268 11.11 14.33 12.25
C VAL A 268 10.11 15.28 11.62
N PRO A 269 10.57 16.29 10.84
CA PRO A 269 9.66 17.14 10.10
C PRO A 269 8.97 16.36 8.99
N LEU A 270 7.65 16.52 8.88
CA LEU A 270 6.79 15.86 7.90
C LEU A 270 5.82 16.85 7.26
N TYR A 271 5.29 16.44 6.13
CA TYR A 271 4.21 17.09 5.40
C TYR A 271 3.01 16.15 5.38
N GLY A 272 1.96 16.50 6.13
CA GLY A 272 0.75 15.69 6.23
C GLY A 272 -0.20 15.87 5.06
N SER A 273 -1.38 15.27 5.20
CA SER A 273 -2.36 15.13 4.11
C SER A 273 -2.81 16.47 3.50
N GLY A 274 -2.86 17.55 4.29
CA GLY A 274 -3.15 18.90 3.75
C GLY A 274 -2.08 19.37 2.76
N SER A 275 -0.80 19.18 3.08
CA SER A 275 0.33 19.48 2.19
C SER A 275 0.37 18.56 0.97
N ILE A 276 0.10 17.27 1.16
CA ILE A 276 -0.02 16.26 0.09
C ILE A 276 -1.11 16.68 -0.90
N GLY A 277 -2.31 17.02 -0.41
CA GLY A 277 -3.43 17.45 -1.24
C GLY A 277 -3.13 18.72 -2.06
N LEU A 278 -2.45 19.71 -1.46
CA LEU A 278 -1.98 20.90 -2.17
C LEU A 278 -0.98 20.53 -3.29
N ARG A 279 -0.08 19.61 -3.04
CA ARG A 279 0.87 19.14 -4.04
C ARG A 279 0.17 18.43 -5.19
N GLN A 280 -0.73 17.48 -4.91
CA GLN A 280 -1.53 16.81 -5.94
C GLN A 280 -2.32 17.81 -6.78
N GLN A 281 -2.95 18.80 -6.14
CA GLN A 281 -3.67 19.88 -6.85
C GLN A 281 -2.73 20.67 -7.76
N SER A 282 -1.52 21.00 -7.32
CA SER A 282 -0.55 21.75 -8.12
C SER A 282 -0.09 21.02 -9.38
N LEU A 283 -0.15 19.69 -9.35
CA LEU A 283 0.20 18.79 -10.46
C LEU A 283 -1.02 18.39 -11.31
N ASN A 284 -2.22 18.88 -10.97
CA ASN A 284 -3.50 18.45 -11.56
C ASN A 284 -3.72 16.94 -11.50
N LEU A 285 -3.24 16.29 -10.43
CA LEU A 285 -3.49 14.88 -10.18
C LEU A 285 -4.90 14.69 -9.63
N GLY A 286 -5.46 13.49 -9.90
CA GLY A 286 -6.63 12.99 -9.19
C GLY A 286 -6.31 12.76 -7.71
N GLY A 287 -7.03 11.86 -7.07
CA GLY A 287 -6.94 11.62 -5.63
C GLY A 287 -7.90 12.52 -4.86
N SER A 288 -7.97 12.33 -3.57
CA SER A 288 -8.86 13.10 -2.72
C SER A 288 -8.29 13.31 -1.32
N LEU A 289 -8.70 14.41 -0.71
CA LEU A 289 -8.44 14.70 0.69
C LEU A 289 -9.78 14.89 1.41
N PHE A 290 -10.09 13.99 2.32
CA PHE A 290 -11.19 14.16 3.25
C PHE A 290 -10.66 14.73 4.57
N THR A 291 -11.07 15.93 4.89
CA THR A 291 -10.62 16.66 6.08
C THR A 291 -11.66 16.56 7.18
N VAL A 292 -11.25 16.13 8.37
CA VAL A 292 -12.07 16.16 9.57
C VAL A 292 -11.70 17.41 10.37
N GLU A 293 -12.54 18.43 10.28
CA GLU A 293 -12.26 19.72 10.92
C GLU A 293 -12.30 19.61 12.44
N GLY A 294 -11.20 20.01 13.08
CA GLY A 294 -11.03 19.87 14.53
C GLY A 294 -10.77 18.44 15.01
N GLY A 295 -10.74 17.46 14.12
CA GLY A 295 -10.43 16.07 14.45
C GLY A 295 -8.96 15.89 14.85
N GLY A 296 -8.73 15.10 15.91
CA GLY A 296 -7.41 14.68 16.37
C GLY A 296 -6.89 13.47 15.60
N HIS A 297 -5.79 12.88 16.09
CA HIS A 297 -5.10 11.80 15.42
C HIS A 297 -5.92 10.53 15.24
N THR A 298 -6.70 10.15 16.26
CA THR A 298 -7.47 8.90 16.29
C THR A 298 -8.96 9.09 16.01
N ASP A 299 -9.44 10.32 16.00
CA ASP A 299 -10.87 10.63 15.88
C ASP A 299 -11.45 10.21 14.52
N ILE A 300 -10.57 9.98 13.54
CA ILE A 300 -10.93 9.61 12.17
C ILE A 300 -11.02 8.10 11.95
N TYR A 301 -10.58 7.27 12.89
CA TYR A 301 -10.48 5.81 12.71
C TYR A 301 -11.73 5.08 13.21
N PHE A 302 -12.49 5.71 14.07
CA PHE A 302 -13.67 5.13 14.68
C PHE A 302 -14.92 5.88 14.22
N GLU A 303 -15.94 5.14 13.84
CA GLU A 303 -17.24 5.76 13.58
C GLU A 303 -17.71 6.47 14.87
N PRO A 304 -18.24 7.70 14.77
CA PRO A 304 -18.87 8.32 15.92
C PRO A 304 -20.02 7.43 16.37
N SER A 305 -19.94 6.98 17.61
CA SER A 305 -20.93 6.12 18.29
C SER A 305 -22.28 6.79 18.40
#